data_0dbced58a2dbb6170bae931fcbc95f51
#
_entry.id   0dbced58a2dbb6170bae931fcbc95f51
#
_cell.length_a   1.000
_cell.length_b   1.000
_cell.length_c   1.000
_cell.angle_alpha   90.00
_cell.angle_beta   90.00
_cell.angle_gamma   90.00
#
_symmetry.space_group_name_H-M   'P 1'
#
loop_
_entity.id
_entity.type
_entity.pdbx_description
1 polymer ?
#
loop_
_entity_poly.entity_id
_entity_poly.type
_entity_poly.pdbx_seq_one_letter_code
_entity_poly.pdbx_strand_id
1 'polypeptide(L)'
;AQTVVSTSERQVRATDGEWEVDMRVTQTGCVDSMSGMLYPQTVELSYADQQLQGCGGDPLRLLQGVEWVVEDINQAGIIDRSHVTVNFGPDGVLFGQASCNNYRGEYVLSGEGLTVSTTATTRKACAPSLMQQEQQVLDALASLQRFDFTEDGALILYAGDGQSLTARAP
;
A
#
# COMPACT_ATOMS: atom_id res chain seq x y z
N ALA A 1 17.61 -1.33 -27.98
CA ALA A 1 17.75 -2.74 -27.59
C ALA A 1 17.50 -2.85 -26.09
N GLN A 2 16.61 -3.73 -25.70
CA GLN A 2 16.26 -3.95 -24.31
C GLN A 2 17.09 -5.12 -23.78
N THR A 3 17.97 -4.86 -22.81
CA THR A 3 18.78 -5.89 -22.17
C THR A 3 18.26 -6.13 -20.76
N VAL A 4 17.78 -7.34 -20.48
CA VAL A 4 17.40 -7.77 -19.12
C VAL A 4 18.65 -8.34 -18.45
N VAL A 5 19.15 -7.66 -17.43
CA VAL A 5 20.40 -8.03 -16.74
C VAL A 5 20.13 -8.92 -15.53
N SER A 6 18.94 -8.81 -14.90
CA SER A 6 18.45 -9.72 -13.85
C SER A 6 16.93 -9.62 -13.72
N THR A 7 16.29 -10.53 -12.96
CA THR A 7 14.85 -10.49 -12.67
C THR A 7 14.42 -9.28 -11.82
N SER A 8 15.37 -8.61 -11.20
CA SER A 8 15.14 -7.43 -10.33
C SER A 8 15.54 -6.10 -10.96
N GLU A 9 16.21 -6.12 -12.11
CA GLU A 9 16.74 -4.94 -12.77
C GLU A 9 16.42 -4.97 -14.27
N ARG A 10 16.00 -3.83 -14.81
CA ARG A 10 15.79 -3.63 -16.25
C ARG A 10 16.55 -2.39 -16.69
N GLN A 11 17.37 -2.54 -17.73
CA GLN A 11 18.09 -1.43 -18.34
C GLN A 11 17.57 -1.20 -19.76
N VAL A 12 17.34 0.07 -20.11
CA VAL A 12 16.93 0.51 -21.44
C VAL A 12 17.90 1.56 -21.92
N ARG A 13 18.47 1.37 -23.11
CA ARG A 13 19.33 2.33 -23.78
C ARG A 13 18.72 2.75 -25.11
N ALA A 14 18.74 4.03 -25.36
CA ALA A 14 18.31 4.62 -26.63
C ALA A 14 19.30 5.70 -27.07
N THR A 15 19.49 5.86 -28.39
CA THR A 15 20.28 6.93 -28.96
C THR A 15 19.62 7.42 -30.25
N ASP A 16 19.69 8.71 -30.49
CA ASP A 16 19.31 9.35 -31.77
C ASP A 16 20.52 9.76 -32.62
N GLY A 17 21.72 9.36 -32.19
CA GLY A 17 22.99 9.66 -32.85
C GLY A 17 23.72 10.87 -32.27
N GLU A 18 23.07 11.73 -31.55
CA GLU A 18 23.65 12.89 -30.84
C GLU A 18 23.61 12.70 -29.32
N TRP A 19 22.53 12.09 -28.81
CA TRP A 19 22.32 11.89 -27.39
C TRP A 19 22.12 10.41 -27.05
N GLU A 20 22.71 9.98 -25.97
CA GLU A 20 22.47 8.67 -25.38
C GLU A 20 21.64 8.82 -24.09
N VAL A 21 20.60 8.00 -24.01
CA VAL A 21 19.76 7.86 -22.79
C VAL A 21 19.98 6.46 -22.24
N ASP A 22 20.40 6.37 -21.01
CA ASP A 22 20.50 5.11 -20.26
C ASP A 22 19.55 5.18 -19.06
N MET A 23 18.54 4.33 -19.04
CA MET A 23 17.55 4.22 -17.96
C MET A 23 17.67 2.87 -17.27
N ARG A 24 17.85 2.89 -15.96
CA ARG A 24 17.90 1.72 -15.09
C ARG A 24 16.68 1.71 -14.18
N VAL A 25 15.94 0.62 -14.18
CA VAL A 25 14.78 0.39 -13.30
C VAL A 25 15.07 -0.79 -12.39
N THR A 26 15.07 -0.57 -11.10
CA THR A 26 15.26 -1.61 -10.08
C THR A 26 13.97 -1.85 -9.30
N GLN A 27 13.71 -3.11 -8.91
CA GLN A 27 12.57 -3.49 -8.07
C GLN A 27 12.88 -3.20 -6.60
N THR A 28 13.12 -1.95 -6.30
CA THR A 28 13.45 -1.45 -4.97
C THR A 28 12.48 -0.33 -4.64
N GLY A 29 11.86 -0.40 -3.47
CA GLY A 29 10.92 0.64 -3.03
C GLY A 29 11.53 2.03 -3.08
N CYS A 30 10.75 2.98 -3.52
CA CYS A 30 11.14 4.37 -3.72
C CYS A 30 10.06 5.29 -3.15
N VAL A 31 10.43 6.17 -2.23
CA VAL A 31 9.52 7.21 -1.71
C VAL A 31 9.68 8.47 -2.54
N ASP A 32 8.62 8.89 -3.21
CA ASP A 32 8.62 10.15 -3.95
C ASP A 32 8.75 11.34 -2.99
N SER A 33 9.76 12.16 -3.22
CA SER A 33 10.12 13.27 -2.32
C SER A 33 9.09 14.41 -2.31
N MET A 34 8.22 14.50 -3.31
CA MET A 34 7.21 15.55 -3.41
C MET A 34 5.89 15.15 -2.76
N SER A 35 5.43 13.93 -3.00
CA SER A 35 4.15 13.42 -2.49
C SER A 35 4.27 12.58 -1.22
N GLY A 36 5.48 12.04 -0.93
CA GLY A 36 5.68 11.04 0.11
C GLY A 36 5.12 9.66 -0.24
N MET A 37 4.63 9.48 -1.47
CA MET A 37 4.07 8.22 -1.93
C MET A 37 5.16 7.17 -2.13
N LEU A 38 4.91 5.95 -1.66
CA LEU A 38 5.75 4.79 -1.90
C LEU A 38 5.44 4.15 -3.25
N TYR A 39 6.47 3.93 -4.05
CA TYR A 39 6.43 3.25 -5.33
C TYR A 39 7.24 1.95 -5.29
N PRO A 40 6.90 0.94 -6.12
CA PRO A 40 7.59 -0.35 -6.09
C PRO A 40 8.96 -0.34 -6.76
N GLN A 41 9.32 0.72 -7.48
CA GLN A 41 10.53 0.76 -8.28
C GLN A 41 11.30 2.07 -8.09
N THR A 42 12.62 1.96 -8.12
CA THR A 42 13.53 3.09 -8.27
C THR A 42 13.98 3.18 -9.73
N VAL A 43 13.99 4.39 -10.28
CA VAL A 43 14.39 4.69 -11.65
C VAL A 43 15.58 5.65 -11.63
N GLU A 44 16.67 5.26 -12.29
CA GLU A 44 17.83 6.09 -12.56
C GLU A 44 17.88 6.39 -14.06
N LEU A 45 18.05 7.64 -14.43
CA LEU A 45 18.13 8.09 -15.80
C LEU A 45 19.40 8.90 -16.01
N SER A 46 20.23 8.47 -16.94
CA SER A 46 21.39 9.24 -17.45
C SER A 46 21.05 9.78 -18.84
N TYR A 47 21.17 11.08 -19.01
CA TYR A 47 20.94 11.78 -20.28
C TYR A 47 21.94 12.93 -20.42
N ALA A 48 22.74 12.90 -21.47
CA ALA A 48 23.87 13.81 -21.63
C ALA A 48 24.76 13.79 -20.36
N ASP A 49 25.02 14.94 -19.77
CA ASP A 49 25.81 15.08 -18.54
C ASP A 49 24.95 15.09 -17.25
N GLN A 50 23.65 14.77 -17.39
CA GLN A 50 22.72 14.77 -16.27
C GLN A 50 22.43 13.36 -15.77
N GLN A 51 22.35 13.22 -14.45
CA GLN A 51 21.83 12.04 -13.79
C GLN A 51 20.61 12.43 -12.98
N LEU A 52 19.49 11.75 -13.23
CA LEU A 52 18.22 11.96 -12.59
C LEU A 52 17.82 10.68 -11.89
N GLN A 53 17.18 10.81 -10.73
CA GLN A 53 16.62 9.70 -9.98
C GLN A 53 15.16 9.99 -9.65
N GLY A 54 14.33 8.96 -9.71
CA GLY A 54 12.92 9.07 -9.40
C GLY A 54 12.30 7.72 -9.07
N CYS A 55 11.01 7.75 -8.81
CA CYS A 55 10.22 6.58 -8.50
C CYS A 55 9.43 6.11 -9.72
N GLY A 56 9.12 4.82 -9.78
CA GLY A 56 8.38 4.23 -10.89
C GLY A 56 7.53 3.03 -10.47
N GLY A 57 6.78 2.52 -11.44
CA GLY A 57 5.84 1.44 -11.23
C GLY A 57 4.48 1.92 -10.70
N ASP A 58 3.55 0.98 -10.55
CA ASP A 58 2.23 1.24 -10.02
C ASP A 58 2.21 0.96 -8.51
N PRO A 59 1.98 1.96 -7.64
CA PRO A 59 1.95 1.77 -6.19
C PRO A 59 0.81 0.85 -5.72
N LEU A 60 -0.26 0.68 -6.50
CA LEU A 60 -1.34 -0.28 -6.20
C LEU A 60 -0.83 -1.73 -6.11
N ARG A 61 0.23 -2.07 -6.85
CA ARG A 61 0.84 -3.40 -6.80
C ARG A 61 1.45 -3.75 -5.44
N LEU A 62 1.71 -2.75 -4.61
CA LEU A 62 2.19 -2.95 -3.24
C LEU A 62 1.07 -3.39 -2.28
N LEU A 63 -0.18 -3.06 -2.62
CA LEU A 63 -1.35 -3.33 -1.78
C LEU A 63 -2.20 -4.51 -2.26
N GLN A 64 -2.28 -4.68 -3.60
CA GLN A 64 -3.16 -5.65 -4.23
C GLN A 64 -2.55 -7.06 -4.30
N GLY A 65 -3.42 -8.07 -4.44
CA GLY A 65 -3.03 -9.46 -4.71
C GLY A 65 -2.71 -10.29 -3.46
N VAL A 66 -2.83 -9.70 -2.28
CA VAL A 66 -2.67 -10.40 -0.99
C VAL A 66 -3.82 -10.03 -0.05
N GLU A 67 -4.14 -10.91 0.87
CA GLU A 67 -4.97 -10.60 2.03
C GLU A 67 -4.06 -10.07 3.14
N TRP A 68 -4.31 -8.86 3.60
CA TRP A 68 -3.59 -8.27 4.72
C TRP A 68 -4.29 -8.64 6.03
N VAL A 69 -3.62 -9.43 6.86
CA VAL A 69 -4.12 -9.82 8.19
C VAL A 69 -3.63 -8.80 9.21
N VAL A 70 -4.56 -8.10 9.84
CA VAL A 70 -4.25 -7.08 10.85
C VAL A 70 -3.81 -7.76 12.14
N GLU A 71 -2.66 -7.38 12.65
CA GLU A 71 -2.07 -7.88 13.89
C GLU A 71 -2.11 -6.84 15.00
N ASP A 72 -2.24 -5.56 14.63
CA ASP A 72 -2.23 -4.46 15.59
C ASP A 72 -3.16 -3.32 15.17
N ILE A 73 -3.83 -2.74 16.16
CA ILE A 73 -4.66 -1.55 16.05
C ILE A 73 -4.15 -0.54 17.07
N ASN A 74 -3.62 0.59 16.61
CA ASN A 74 -3.16 1.69 17.45
C ASN A 74 -2.09 1.29 18.49
N GLN A 75 -1.21 0.36 18.16
CA GLN A 75 -0.14 -0.18 19.03
C GLN A 75 -0.68 -0.91 20.30
N ALA A 76 -1.90 -1.41 20.23
CA ALA A 76 -2.55 -2.12 21.33
C ALA A 76 -2.80 -3.62 21.05
N GLY A 77 -2.36 -4.12 19.88
CA GLY A 77 -2.66 -5.46 19.42
C GLY A 77 -4.11 -5.61 18.97
N ILE A 78 -4.55 -6.85 18.83
CA ILE A 78 -5.94 -7.24 18.57
C ILE A 78 -6.43 -8.21 19.65
N ILE A 79 -7.74 -8.35 19.79
CA ILE A 79 -8.34 -9.32 20.71
C ILE A 79 -7.97 -10.75 20.26
N ASP A 80 -7.54 -11.58 21.22
CA ASP A 80 -7.21 -12.98 20.98
C ASP A 80 -8.32 -13.71 20.22
N ARG A 81 -7.94 -14.43 19.17
CA ARG A 81 -8.83 -15.16 18.27
C ARG A 81 -9.81 -14.30 17.48
N SER A 82 -9.69 -12.98 17.52
CA SER A 82 -10.36 -12.14 16.52
C SER A 82 -9.65 -12.23 15.20
N HIS A 83 -10.38 -11.97 14.12
CA HIS A 83 -9.81 -11.96 12.77
C HIS A 83 -10.18 -10.64 12.10
N VAL A 84 -9.16 -9.90 11.70
CA VAL A 84 -9.31 -8.63 11.00
C VAL A 84 -8.49 -8.69 9.74
N THR A 85 -9.11 -8.45 8.61
CA THR A 85 -8.42 -8.47 7.30
C THR A 85 -8.76 -7.25 6.46
N VAL A 86 -7.81 -6.88 5.60
CA VAL A 86 -7.96 -5.82 4.60
C VAL A 86 -7.54 -6.37 3.25
N ASN A 87 -8.39 -6.24 2.25
CA ASN A 87 -8.11 -6.65 0.88
C ASN A 87 -8.33 -5.47 -0.06
N PHE A 88 -7.28 -5.11 -0.78
CA PHE A 88 -7.34 -4.12 -1.86
C PHE A 88 -7.59 -4.86 -3.17
N GLY A 89 -8.84 -4.90 -3.59
CA GLY A 89 -9.25 -5.54 -4.84
C GLY A 89 -9.01 -4.66 -6.06
N PRO A 90 -9.18 -5.20 -7.27
CA PRO A 90 -9.16 -4.42 -8.50
C PRO A 90 -10.30 -3.39 -8.51
N ASP A 91 -10.19 -2.41 -9.40
CA ASP A 91 -11.22 -1.37 -9.62
C ASP A 91 -11.57 -0.53 -8.37
N GLY A 92 -10.62 -0.42 -7.42
CA GLY A 92 -10.81 0.38 -6.23
C GLY A 92 -11.72 -0.23 -5.16
N VAL A 93 -11.98 -1.53 -5.19
CA VAL A 93 -12.82 -2.21 -4.21
C VAL A 93 -12.00 -2.59 -2.98
N LEU A 94 -12.47 -2.16 -1.79
CA LEU A 94 -11.94 -2.58 -0.50
C LEU A 94 -12.91 -3.54 0.18
N PHE A 95 -12.40 -4.63 0.76
CA PHE A 95 -13.22 -5.58 1.49
C PHE A 95 -12.40 -6.34 2.53
N GLY A 96 -13.09 -6.90 3.52
CA GLY A 96 -12.46 -7.69 4.56
C GLY A 96 -13.40 -8.04 5.70
N GLN A 97 -12.80 -8.48 6.80
CA GLN A 97 -13.47 -8.75 8.06
C GLN A 97 -12.96 -7.77 9.12
N ALA A 98 -13.87 -7.11 9.83
CA ALA A 98 -13.55 -6.14 10.86
C ALA A 98 -13.83 -6.71 12.27
N SER A 99 -13.26 -7.88 12.58
CA SER A 99 -13.49 -8.63 13.83
C SER A 99 -14.78 -9.47 13.82
N CYS A 100 -15.95 -8.88 13.93
CA CYS A 100 -17.24 -9.57 13.95
C CYS A 100 -17.88 -9.63 12.57
N ASN A 101 -17.93 -8.51 11.88
CA ASN A 101 -18.63 -8.35 10.62
C ASN A 101 -17.68 -8.21 9.43
N ASN A 102 -18.17 -8.62 8.25
CA ASN A 102 -17.53 -8.31 7.00
C ASN A 102 -17.89 -6.90 6.57
N TYR A 103 -16.95 -6.24 5.91
CA TYR A 103 -17.16 -4.91 5.34
C TYR A 103 -16.80 -4.89 3.86
N ARG A 104 -17.35 -3.93 3.17
CA ARG A 104 -17.03 -3.58 1.79
C ARG A 104 -17.06 -2.08 1.64
N GLY A 105 -16.15 -1.58 0.83
CA GLY A 105 -16.03 -0.16 0.52
C GLY A 105 -15.30 0.05 -0.80
N GLU A 106 -14.92 1.28 -1.01
CA GLU A 106 -14.09 1.68 -2.13
C GLU A 106 -12.85 2.39 -1.61
N TYR A 107 -11.75 2.27 -2.33
CA TYR A 107 -10.53 3.01 -2.04
C TYR A 107 -10.03 3.76 -3.27
N VAL A 108 -9.37 4.87 -3.02
CA VAL A 108 -8.66 5.65 -4.05
C VAL A 108 -7.25 5.90 -3.57
N LEU A 109 -6.27 5.52 -4.39
CA LEU A 109 -4.86 5.85 -4.20
C LEU A 109 -4.45 6.87 -5.25
N SER A 110 -3.93 8.00 -4.80
CA SER A 110 -3.46 9.10 -5.64
C SER A 110 -2.18 9.69 -5.07
N GLY A 111 -1.56 10.65 -5.76
CA GLY A 111 -0.41 11.39 -5.23
C GLY A 111 -0.71 12.16 -3.93
N GLU A 112 -1.98 12.34 -3.58
CA GLU A 112 -2.42 12.99 -2.34
C GLU A 112 -2.62 12.00 -1.17
N GLY A 113 -2.55 10.70 -1.43
CA GLY A 113 -2.66 9.66 -0.41
C GLY A 113 -3.66 8.56 -0.72
N LEU A 114 -4.00 7.80 0.32
CA LEU A 114 -4.94 6.68 0.30
C LEU A 114 -6.22 7.07 1.04
N THR A 115 -7.35 7.08 0.35
CA THR A 115 -8.66 7.35 0.94
C THR A 115 -9.57 6.15 0.82
N VAL A 116 -10.43 5.95 1.81
CA VAL A 116 -11.39 4.83 1.86
C VAL A 116 -12.78 5.35 2.18
N SER A 117 -13.78 4.83 1.49
CA SER A 117 -15.19 4.98 1.82
C SER A 117 -15.78 3.60 2.13
N THR A 118 -16.17 3.36 3.37
CA THR A 118 -16.86 2.13 3.75
C THR A 118 -18.35 2.26 3.45
N THR A 119 -18.86 1.39 2.60
CA THR A 119 -20.23 1.50 2.10
C THR A 119 -21.21 0.50 2.71
N ALA A 120 -20.73 -0.65 3.15
CA ALA A 120 -21.59 -1.71 3.70
C ALA A 120 -20.87 -2.58 4.74
N THR A 121 -21.60 -2.97 5.77
CA THR A 121 -21.19 -4.00 6.74
C THR A 121 -22.30 -4.99 6.96
N THR A 122 -21.96 -6.26 7.25
CA THR A 122 -22.93 -7.20 7.79
C THR A 122 -23.30 -6.82 9.23
N ARG A 123 -24.40 -7.33 9.75
CA ARG A 123 -24.91 -6.96 11.08
C ARG A 123 -25.12 -8.20 11.94
N LYS A 124 -24.04 -8.89 12.28
CA LYS A 124 -24.06 -9.95 13.28
C LYS A 124 -23.88 -9.31 14.66
N ALA A 125 -24.53 -9.88 15.67
CA ALA A 125 -24.29 -9.51 17.06
C ALA A 125 -23.17 -10.39 17.61
N CYS A 126 -22.10 -9.78 18.09
CA CYS A 126 -20.98 -10.45 18.75
C CYS A 126 -20.80 -9.92 20.18
N ALA A 127 -19.79 -10.43 20.88
CA ALA A 127 -19.42 -9.90 22.19
C ALA A 127 -19.12 -8.39 22.10
N PRO A 128 -19.46 -7.60 23.12
CA PRO A 128 -19.27 -6.15 23.10
C PRO A 128 -17.83 -5.72 22.78
N SER A 129 -16.83 -6.46 23.25
CA SER A 129 -15.42 -6.18 22.96
C SER A 129 -15.08 -6.33 21.47
N LEU A 130 -15.62 -7.35 20.80
CA LEU A 130 -15.44 -7.55 19.36
C LEU A 130 -16.16 -6.47 18.54
N MET A 131 -17.31 -6.01 18.99
CA MET A 131 -18.04 -4.91 18.36
C MET A 131 -17.28 -3.58 18.52
N GLN A 132 -16.63 -3.36 19.67
CA GLN A 132 -15.80 -2.19 19.89
C GLN A 132 -14.55 -2.22 19.00
N GLN A 133 -13.86 -3.37 18.89
CA GLN A 133 -12.72 -3.52 17.99
C GLN A 133 -13.14 -3.30 16.52
N GLU A 134 -14.29 -3.84 16.11
CA GLU A 134 -14.84 -3.61 14.78
C GLU A 134 -15.01 -2.12 14.49
N GLN A 135 -15.59 -1.37 15.43
CA GLN A 135 -15.75 0.07 15.27
C GLN A 135 -14.41 0.79 15.11
N GLN A 136 -13.39 0.43 15.90
CA GLN A 136 -12.05 0.98 15.78
C GLN A 136 -11.44 0.73 14.39
N VAL A 137 -11.60 -0.48 13.85
CA VAL A 137 -11.12 -0.84 12.51
C VAL A 137 -11.84 -0.01 11.44
N LEU A 138 -13.16 0.09 11.53
CA LEU A 138 -13.96 0.83 10.54
C LEU A 138 -13.67 2.34 10.58
N ASP A 139 -13.49 2.90 11.78
CA ASP A 139 -13.13 4.31 11.94
C ASP A 139 -11.73 4.60 11.40
N ALA A 140 -10.75 3.73 11.67
CA ALA A 140 -9.42 3.84 11.11
C ALA A 140 -9.44 3.76 9.59
N LEU A 141 -10.19 2.80 9.01
CA LEU A 141 -10.33 2.68 7.55
C LEU A 141 -10.98 3.93 6.93
N ALA A 142 -12.03 4.46 7.57
CA ALA A 142 -12.73 5.64 7.05
C ALA A 142 -11.88 6.93 7.07
N SER A 143 -10.84 6.97 7.88
CA SER A 143 -9.93 8.12 8.01
C SER A 143 -8.53 7.85 7.47
N LEU A 144 -8.33 6.82 6.64
CA LEU A 144 -7.04 6.51 6.02
C LEU A 144 -6.50 7.69 5.21
N GLN A 145 -5.19 7.88 5.31
CA GLN A 145 -4.47 8.95 4.62
C GLN A 145 -3.29 8.44 3.79
N ARG A 146 -2.56 7.46 4.30
CA ARG A 146 -1.37 6.91 3.63
C ARG A 146 -1.04 5.51 4.12
N PHE A 147 -0.13 4.85 3.42
CA PHE A 147 0.43 3.58 3.84
C PHE A 147 1.96 3.60 3.79
N ASP A 148 2.57 2.66 4.47
CA ASP A 148 4.01 2.42 4.45
C ASP A 148 4.27 0.94 4.76
N PHE A 149 5.53 0.52 4.67
CA PHE A 149 5.97 -0.82 5.08
C PHE A 149 7.09 -0.73 6.12
N THR A 150 7.05 -1.63 7.08
CA THR A 150 8.19 -1.84 7.98
C THR A 150 9.34 -2.54 7.23
N GLU A 151 10.53 -2.51 7.80
CA GLU A 151 11.70 -3.19 7.23
C GLU A 151 11.49 -4.71 7.04
N ASP A 152 10.65 -5.32 7.87
CA ASP A 152 10.28 -6.73 7.81
C ASP A 152 9.00 -7.01 7.00
N GLY A 153 8.51 -6.01 6.24
CA GLY A 153 7.46 -6.14 5.24
C GLY A 153 6.02 -6.10 5.77
N ALA A 154 5.79 -5.67 7.02
CA ALA A 154 4.44 -5.41 7.48
C ALA A 154 3.89 -4.12 6.85
N LEU A 155 2.64 -4.17 6.40
CA LEU A 155 1.90 -2.99 5.93
C LEU A 155 1.43 -2.17 7.13
N ILE A 156 1.72 -0.88 7.10
CA ILE A 156 1.18 0.10 8.05
C ILE A 156 0.21 0.99 7.30
N LEU A 157 -1.03 1.01 7.73
CA LEU A 157 -2.07 1.91 7.26
C LEU A 157 -2.22 3.05 8.28
N TYR A 158 -1.86 4.26 7.89
CA TYR A 158 -1.98 5.43 8.75
C TYR A 158 -3.30 6.13 8.50
N ALA A 159 -4.05 6.30 9.56
CA ALA A 159 -5.33 7.00 9.58
C ALA A 159 -5.20 8.40 10.19
N GLY A 160 -6.25 9.18 10.13
CA GLY A 160 -6.36 10.45 10.84
C GLY A 160 -6.25 10.27 12.35
N ASP A 161 -5.95 11.37 13.05
CA ASP A 161 -5.86 11.43 14.52
C ASP A 161 -4.79 10.51 15.13
N GLY A 162 -3.77 10.12 14.32
CA GLY A 162 -2.67 9.29 14.81
C GLY A 162 -3.02 7.81 14.95
N GLN A 163 -4.15 7.37 14.44
CA GLN A 163 -4.53 5.96 14.40
C GLN A 163 -3.73 5.21 13.34
N SER A 164 -3.52 3.91 13.57
CA SER A 164 -2.85 3.04 12.61
C SER A 164 -3.33 1.60 12.71
N LEU A 165 -3.27 0.90 11.58
CA LEU A 165 -3.43 -0.55 11.50
C LEU A 165 -2.13 -1.14 10.97
N THR A 166 -1.59 -2.16 11.66
CA THR A 166 -0.44 -2.93 11.15
C THR A 166 -0.92 -4.30 10.73
N ALA A 167 -0.55 -4.71 9.51
CA ALA A 167 -1.02 -5.94 8.91
C ALA A 167 0.11 -6.69 8.19
N ARG A 168 -0.02 -8.02 8.07
CA ARG A 168 0.92 -8.87 7.33
C ARG A 168 0.22 -9.69 6.27
N ALA A 169 0.94 -9.96 5.21
CA ALA A 169 0.59 -11.02 4.29
C ALA A 169 0.83 -12.39 4.99
N PRO A 170 -0.09 -13.37 4.89
CA PRO A 170 0.06 -14.70 5.47
C PRO A 170 1.19 -15.51 4.83
#